data_787fa27a1a8f882476f17aa1c17f60a9
#
_entry.id   787fa27a1a8f882476f17aa1c17f60a9
#
_cell.length_a   1.000
_cell.length_b   1.000
_cell.length_c   1.000
_cell.angle_alpha   90.00
_cell.angle_beta   90.00
_cell.angle_gamma   90.00
#
_symmetry.space_group_name_H-M   'P 1'
#
loop_
_entity.id
_entity.type
_entity.pdbx_description
1 polymer ?
#
loop_
_entity_poly.entity_id
_entity_poly.type
_entity_poly.pdbx_seq_one_letter_code
_entity_poly.pdbx_strand_id
1 'polypeptide(L)'
;MDMYDAKQLYDRLKVSEREDGILDLDARLRAMNGPLLAWYEEHARILPWRENPEGYRVWISEIMLQQTRVEAVKPYFERFLEALPDVASLASVEDDRLMKLWEGLGYYNRARNLKKAAGVIMEEYGGKMPEQYEELLKLPGIGSYTAGAVSSIAFGHPVPAVDGNVLRVISRVTASREDILKASTKKWMETHLREKTGPAILTRVSLKSVPLSVCRTGSPIVQNVRWSPSALQSGRD
;
A
#
# COMPACT_ATOMS: atom_id res chain seq x y z
N MET A 1 9.81 -16.72 -9.55
CA MET A 1 8.58 -16.16 -10.14
C MET A 1 8.85 -15.87 -11.60
N ASP A 2 8.21 -16.65 -12.42
CA ASP A 2 8.54 -16.78 -13.83
C ASP A 2 8.20 -15.53 -14.65
N MET A 3 9.03 -15.30 -15.67
CA MET A 3 8.84 -14.26 -16.69
C MET A 3 7.49 -14.41 -17.43
N TYR A 4 6.87 -15.58 -17.31
CA TYR A 4 5.57 -15.93 -17.90
C TYR A 4 4.40 -15.23 -17.20
N ASP A 5 4.44 -15.08 -15.88
CA ASP A 5 3.39 -14.44 -15.05
C ASP A 5 3.25 -12.93 -15.31
N ALA A 6 4.39 -12.27 -15.47
CA ALA A 6 4.42 -10.83 -15.72
C ALA A 6 3.86 -10.47 -17.11
N LYS A 7 4.04 -11.37 -18.10
CA LYS A 7 3.52 -11.20 -19.45
C LYS A 7 2.01 -11.41 -19.51
N GLN A 8 1.49 -12.39 -18.78
CA GLN A 8 0.04 -12.61 -18.69
C GLN A 8 -0.69 -11.44 -18.05
N LEU A 9 -0.11 -10.86 -16.97
CA LEU A 9 -0.68 -9.66 -16.35
C LEU A 9 -0.67 -8.48 -17.35
N TYR A 10 0.43 -8.30 -18.08
CA TYR A 10 0.51 -7.27 -19.12
C TYR A 10 -0.52 -7.46 -20.24
N ASP A 11 -0.68 -8.69 -20.73
CA ASP A 11 -1.63 -8.98 -21.81
C ASP A 11 -3.09 -8.80 -21.33
N ARG A 12 -3.38 -9.03 -20.06
CA ARG A 12 -4.67 -8.72 -19.41
C ARG A 12 -4.89 -7.23 -19.16
N LEU A 13 -3.80 -6.47 -18.97
CA LEU A 13 -3.82 -5.00 -18.81
C LEU A 13 -3.90 -4.25 -20.15
N LYS A 14 -3.83 -4.93 -21.29
CA LYS A 14 -4.08 -4.34 -22.60
C LYS A 14 -5.50 -3.84 -22.68
N VAL A 15 -5.65 -2.56 -22.53
CA VAL A 15 -6.93 -1.86 -22.68
C VAL A 15 -7.17 -1.58 -24.16
N SER A 16 -8.43 -1.65 -24.60
CA SER A 16 -8.82 -1.25 -25.95
C SER A 16 -8.33 0.17 -26.24
N GLU A 17 -7.50 0.27 -27.27
CA GLU A 17 -7.01 1.56 -27.75
C GLU A 17 -8.16 2.39 -28.30
N ARG A 18 -8.16 3.70 -28.06
CA ARG A 18 -8.95 4.64 -28.86
C ARG A 18 -8.41 4.65 -30.28
N GLU A 19 -9.21 5.12 -31.23
CA GLU A 19 -8.80 5.25 -32.64
C GLU A 19 -7.50 6.08 -32.83
N ASP A 20 -7.13 6.91 -31.84
CA ASP A 20 -5.89 7.69 -31.77
C ASP A 20 -4.76 7.00 -30.95
N GLY A 21 -4.99 5.78 -30.43
CA GLY A 21 -4.02 5.01 -29.66
C GLY A 21 -3.68 5.54 -28.27
N ILE A 22 -4.34 6.60 -27.78
CA ILE A 22 -4.07 7.22 -26.49
C ILE A 22 -5.27 7.02 -25.57
N LEU A 23 -5.10 6.16 -24.57
CA LEU A 23 -6.08 6.07 -23.49
C LEU A 23 -5.93 7.24 -22.53
N ASP A 24 -7.05 7.86 -22.22
CA ASP A 24 -7.17 8.76 -21.09
C ASP A 24 -6.69 8.08 -19.79
N LEU A 25 -6.00 8.83 -18.96
CA LEU A 25 -5.47 8.40 -17.67
C LEU A 25 -6.52 7.70 -16.81
N ASP A 26 -7.73 8.26 -16.75
CA ASP A 26 -8.84 7.72 -16.00
C ASP A 26 -9.33 6.38 -16.56
N ALA A 27 -9.30 6.21 -17.88
CA ALA A 27 -9.64 4.95 -18.53
C ALA A 27 -8.59 3.87 -18.20
N ARG A 28 -7.30 4.23 -18.17
CA ARG A 28 -6.22 3.31 -17.79
C ARG A 28 -6.33 2.86 -16.35
N LEU A 29 -6.59 3.78 -15.42
CA LEU A 29 -6.78 3.44 -14.01
C LEU A 29 -7.97 2.52 -13.80
N ARG A 30 -9.10 2.78 -14.45
CA ARG A 30 -10.29 1.89 -14.38
C ARG A 30 -10.04 0.52 -14.99
N ALA A 31 -9.40 0.48 -16.14
CA ALA A 31 -9.12 -0.77 -16.85
C ALA A 31 -8.14 -1.68 -16.10
N MET A 32 -7.26 -1.12 -15.29
CA MET A 32 -6.34 -1.86 -14.43
C MET A 32 -7.07 -2.70 -13.37
N ASN A 33 -8.26 -2.29 -12.93
CA ASN A 33 -8.95 -2.85 -11.78
C ASN A 33 -9.22 -4.35 -11.88
N GLY A 34 -9.90 -4.79 -12.94
CA GLY A 34 -10.24 -6.20 -13.13
C GLY A 34 -9.02 -7.12 -13.22
N PRO A 35 -8.09 -6.87 -14.15
CA PRO A 35 -6.88 -7.69 -14.29
C PRO A 35 -6.02 -7.74 -13.03
N LEU A 36 -5.89 -6.62 -12.30
CA LEU A 36 -5.09 -6.56 -11.09
C LEU A 36 -5.72 -7.34 -9.94
N LEU A 37 -7.05 -7.28 -9.78
CA LEU A 37 -7.78 -8.08 -8.80
C LEU A 37 -7.67 -9.56 -9.12
N ALA A 38 -7.91 -9.97 -10.36
CA ALA A 38 -7.81 -11.37 -10.78
C ALA A 38 -6.39 -11.92 -10.54
N TRP A 39 -5.37 -11.13 -10.89
CA TRP A 39 -3.98 -11.51 -10.60
C TRP A 39 -3.73 -11.64 -9.09
N TYR A 40 -4.25 -10.70 -8.29
CA TYR A 40 -4.08 -10.73 -6.84
C TYR A 40 -4.74 -11.96 -6.21
N GLU A 41 -5.95 -12.32 -6.62
CA GLU A 41 -6.67 -13.49 -6.12
C GLU A 41 -5.90 -14.79 -6.37
N GLU A 42 -5.22 -14.88 -7.52
CA GLU A 42 -4.41 -16.03 -7.89
C GLU A 42 -3.04 -16.07 -7.17
N HIS A 43 -2.44 -14.89 -6.88
CA HIS A 43 -1.05 -14.80 -6.43
C HIS A 43 -0.89 -14.19 -5.02
N ALA A 44 -1.99 -13.96 -4.30
CA ALA A 44 -1.94 -13.39 -2.97
C ALA A 44 -1.16 -14.30 -2.01
N ARG A 45 -0.13 -13.73 -1.37
CA ARG A 45 0.63 -14.47 -0.36
C ARG A 45 -0.18 -14.64 0.91
N ILE A 46 -0.16 -15.83 1.47
CA ILE A 46 -0.68 -16.10 2.81
C ILE A 46 0.24 -15.41 3.82
N LEU A 47 -0.29 -14.45 4.55
CA LEU A 47 0.45 -13.66 5.53
C LEU A 47 -0.36 -13.57 6.83
N PRO A 48 0.27 -13.72 8.02
CA PRO A 48 -0.44 -13.77 9.32
C PRO A 48 -1.35 -12.56 9.58
N TRP A 49 -0.99 -11.39 9.08
CA TRP A 49 -1.77 -10.16 9.22
C TRP A 49 -2.88 -9.98 8.17
N ARG A 50 -3.04 -10.94 7.24
CA ARG A 50 -4.10 -10.95 6.22
C ARG A 50 -5.20 -11.96 6.52
N GLU A 51 -4.93 -12.95 7.35
CA GLU A 51 -5.91 -13.97 7.72
C GLU A 51 -7.07 -13.38 8.54
N ASN A 52 -6.75 -12.48 9.46
CA ASN A 52 -7.72 -11.71 10.23
C ASN A 52 -7.31 -10.22 10.23
N PRO A 53 -7.77 -9.42 9.27
CA PRO A 53 -7.34 -8.04 9.08
C PRO A 53 -8.06 -7.03 10.00
N GLU A 54 -8.05 -7.27 11.30
CA GLU A 54 -8.55 -6.31 12.30
C GLU A 54 -7.65 -5.06 12.38
N GLY A 55 -8.22 -3.91 12.75
CA GLY A 55 -7.53 -2.61 12.76
C GLY A 55 -6.19 -2.62 13.50
N TYR A 56 -6.16 -3.21 14.69
CA TYR A 56 -4.94 -3.34 15.49
C TYR A 56 -3.87 -4.19 14.77
N ARG A 57 -4.24 -5.36 14.26
CA ARG A 57 -3.34 -6.29 13.58
C ARG A 57 -2.75 -5.67 12.30
N VAL A 58 -3.60 -5.03 11.51
CA VAL A 58 -3.16 -4.30 10.30
C VAL A 58 -2.21 -3.19 10.67
N TRP A 59 -2.53 -2.37 11.67
CA TRP A 59 -1.68 -1.29 12.13
C TRP A 59 -0.29 -1.77 12.57
N ILE A 60 -0.21 -2.78 13.46
CA ILE A 60 1.07 -3.36 13.90
C ILE A 60 1.88 -3.87 12.71
N SER A 61 1.26 -4.63 11.80
CA SER A 61 1.96 -5.17 10.62
C SER A 61 2.50 -4.07 9.71
N GLU A 62 1.72 -3.02 9.45
CA GLU A 62 2.14 -1.91 8.59
C GLU A 62 3.31 -1.13 9.17
N ILE A 63 3.34 -0.94 10.49
CA ILE A 63 4.48 -0.30 11.15
C ILE A 63 5.72 -1.22 11.14
N MET A 64 5.58 -2.51 11.37
CA MET A 64 6.70 -3.45 11.31
C MET A 64 7.30 -3.56 9.90
N LEU A 65 6.45 -3.51 8.87
CA LEU A 65 6.85 -3.59 7.46
C LEU A 65 7.55 -2.32 6.92
N GLN A 66 7.55 -1.22 7.66
CA GLN A 66 8.31 -0.03 7.27
C GLN A 66 9.80 -0.37 7.22
N GLN A 67 10.39 -0.34 6.00
CA GLN A 67 11.80 -0.62 5.74
C GLN A 67 12.29 -2.02 6.20
N THR A 68 11.36 -2.95 6.48
CA THR A 68 11.68 -4.32 6.89
C THR A 68 11.05 -5.32 5.92
N ARG A 69 11.79 -6.37 5.58
CA ARG A 69 11.33 -7.41 4.64
C ARG A 69 10.22 -8.26 5.28
N VAL A 70 9.24 -8.67 4.48
CA VAL A 70 8.09 -9.48 4.91
C VAL A 70 8.50 -10.72 5.70
N GLU A 71 9.46 -11.50 5.21
CA GLU A 71 9.89 -12.73 5.87
C GLU A 71 10.54 -12.49 7.24
N ALA A 72 11.22 -11.36 7.39
CA ALA A 72 11.78 -10.97 8.68
C ALA A 72 10.69 -10.54 9.67
N VAL A 73 9.60 -9.95 9.19
CA VAL A 73 8.51 -9.45 10.06
C VAL A 73 7.65 -10.59 10.63
N LYS A 74 7.41 -11.67 9.88
CA LYS A 74 6.51 -12.76 10.30
C LYS A 74 6.72 -13.23 11.76
N PRO A 75 7.92 -13.68 12.18
CA PRO A 75 8.14 -14.17 13.53
C PRO A 75 8.02 -13.06 14.59
N TYR A 76 8.30 -11.80 14.24
CA TYR A 76 8.12 -10.68 15.16
C TYR A 76 6.66 -10.36 15.37
N PHE A 77 5.87 -10.38 14.32
CA PHE A 77 4.44 -10.10 14.37
C PHE A 77 3.71 -11.11 15.26
N GLU A 78 4.00 -12.40 15.09
CA GLU A 78 3.41 -13.46 15.90
C GLU A 78 3.74 -13.31 17.39
N ARG A 79 5.03 -13.18 17.74
CA ARG A 79 5.47 -12.97 19.12
C ARG A 79 4.93 -11.69 19.75
N PHE A 80 4.84 -10.61 18.94
CA PHE A 80 4.34 -9.33 19.40
C PHE A 80 2.86 -9.42 19.74
N LEU A 81 2.05 -10.04 18.91
CA LEU A 81 0.61 -10.21 19.16
C LEU A 81 0.31 -11.23 20.27
N GLU A 82 1.16 -12.24 20.46
CA GLU A 82 1.06 -13.13 21.61
C GLU A 82 1.29 -12.38 22.92
N ALA A 83 2.28 -11.49 22.96
CA ALA A 83 2.61 -10.72 24.17
C ALA A 83 1.71 -9.50 24.38
N LEU A 84 1.25 -8.86 23.31
CA LEU A 84 0.47 -7.62 23.29
C LEU A 84 -0.68 -7.78 22.29
N PRO A 85 -1.75 -8.50 22.66
CA PRO A 85 -2.82 -8.89 21.73
C PRO A 85 -3.74 -7.74 21.29
N ASP A 86 -3.75 -6.63 22.03
CA ASP A 86 -4.66 -5.51 21.83
C ASP A 86 -4.03 -4.15 22.16
N VAL A 87 -4.80 -3.09 21.92
CA VAL A 87 -4.39 -1.70 22.18
C VAL A 87 -4.11 -1.48 23.68
N ALA A 88 -4.90 -2.08 24.58
CA ALA A 88 -4.77 -1.87 26.00
C ALA A 88 -3.46 -2.46 26.55
N SER A 89 -3.12 -3.67 26.13
CA SER A 89 -1.85 -4.32 26.48
C SER A 89 -0.63 -3.54 25.94
N LEU A 90 -0.73 -3.00 24.70
CA LEU A 90 0.32 -2.16 24.13
C LEU A 90 0.47 -0.82 24.86
N ALA A 91 -0.64 -0.19 25.25
CA ALA A 91 -0.62 1.08 25.97
C ALA A 91 0.04 0.96 27.35
N SER A 92 -0.20 -0.17 28.03
CA SER A 92 0.26 -0.42 29.41
C SER A 92 1.59 -1.16 29.52
N VAL A 93 2.17 -1.64 28.42
CA VAL A 93 3.43 -2.39 28.44
C VAL A 93 4.58 -1.54 28.97
N GLU A 94 5.47 -2.13 29.77
CA GLU A 94 6.71 -1.49 30.19
C GLU A 94 7.65 -1.25 29.02
N ASP A 95 8.38 -0.12 29.03
CA ASP A 95 9.22 0.30 27.90
C ASP A 95 10.31 -0.74 27.57
N ASP A 96 10.96 -1.28 28.60
CA ASP A 96 12.01 -2.29 28.42
C ASP A 96 11.46 -3.57 27.77
N ARG A 97 10.25 -4.00 28.17
CA ARG A 97 9.57 -5.14 27.57
C ARG A 97 9.20 -4.87 26.11
N LEU A 98 8.69 -3.68 25.80
CA LEU A 98 8.39 -3.30 24.44
C LEU A 98 9.65 -3.28 23.56
N MET A 99 10.75 -2.70 24.06
CA MET A 99 12.02 -2.66 23.35
C MET A 99 12.57 -4.07 23.12
N LYS A 100 12.40 -4.97 24.08
CA LYS A 100 12.82 -6.38 23.94
C LYS A 100 12.02 -7.12 22.86
N LEU A 101 10.71 -6.91 22.80
CA LEU A 101 9.85 -7.48 21.75
C LEU A 101 10.21 -6.95 20.34
N TRP A 102 10.77 -5.74 20.28
CA TRP A 102 11.15 -5.07 19.02
C TRP A 102 12.63 -5.29 18.63
N GLU A 103 13.42 -5.90 19.52
CA GLU A 103 14.87 -6.08 19.33
C GLU A 103 15.17 -6.84 18.02
N GLY A 104 16.01 -6.26 17.15
CA GLY A 104 16.36 -6.81 15.84
C GLY A 104 15.56 -6.23 14.65
N LEU A 105 14.39 -5.61 14.85
CA LEU A 105 13.66 -4.93 13.77
C LEU A 105 14.27 -3.57 13.39
N GLY A 106 15.04 -2.96 14.30
CA GLY A 106 15.59 -1.61 14.11
C GLY A 106 14.55 -0.49 14.15
N TYR A 107 15.03 0.75 13.95
CA TYR A 107 14.15 1.94 13.95
C TYR A 107 13.21 1.99 15.15
N TYR A 108 13.75 1.93 16.36
CA TYR A 108 13.02 1.80 17.64
C TYR A 108 11.99 2.91 17.91
N ASN A 109 12.12 4.06 17.25
CA ASN A 109 11.09 5.11 17.34
C ASN A 109 9.73 4.65 16.84
N ARG A 110 9.66 3.63 15.96
CA ARG A 110 8.41 3.02 15.54
C ARG A 110 7.68 2.38 16.73
N ALA A 111 8.40 1.58 17.53
CA ALA A 111 7.83 0.95 18.72
C ALA A 111 7.37 1.99 19.76
N ARG A 112 8.17 3.03 20.01
CA ARG A 112 7.78 4.12 20.93
C ARG A 112 6.54 4.85 20.43
N ASN A 113 6.43 5.12 19.13
CA ASN A 113 5.25 5.75 18.56
C ASN A 113 4.02 4.84 18.63
N LEU A 114 4.17 3.52 18.44
CA LEU A 114 3.09 2.55 18.65
C LEU A 114 2.51 2.66 20.08
N LYS A 115 3.37 2.63 21.11
CA LYS A 115 2.92 2.76 22.50
C LYS A 115 2.23 4.11 22.77
N LYS A 116 2.81 5.22 22.27
CA LYS A 116 2.20 6.54 22.41
C LYS A 116 0.83 6.61 21.74
N ALA A 117 0.71 6.07 20.51
CA ALA A 117 -0.56 6.04 19.81
C ALA A 117 -1.58 5.14 20.50
N ALA A 118 -1.14 4.00 21.07
CA ALA A 118 -2.01 3.14 21.87
C ALA A 118 -2.56 3.89 23.10
N GLY A 119 -1.75 4.72 23.77
CA GLY A 119 -2.20 5.60 24.85
C GLY A 119 -3.31 6.55 24.40
N VAL A 120 -3.10 7.25 23.29
CA VAL A 120 -4.13 8.14 22.69
C VAL A 120 -5.41 7.37 22.34
N ILE A 121 -5.28 6.16 21.79
CA ILE A 121 -6.45 5.34 21.44
C ILE A 121 -7.21 4.93 22.71
N MET A 122 -6.52 4.62 23.80
CA MET A 122 -7.17 4.33 25.08
C MET A 122 -7.92 5.55 25.65
N GLU A 123 -7.30 6.74 25.58
CA GLU A 123 -7.83 7.97 26.18
C GLU A 123 -8.96 8.58 25.35
N GLU A 124 -8.79 8.68 24.03
CA GLU A 124 -9.69 9.42 23.14
C GLU A 124 -10.73 8.53 22.44
N TYR A 125 -10.42 7.23 22.24
CA TYR A 125 -11.27 6.29 21.48
C TYR A 125 -11.74 5.09 22.31
N GLY A 126 -11.52 5.11 23.62
CA GLY A 126 -11.96 4.02 24.52
C GLY A 126 -11.34 2.65 24.19
N GLY A 127 -10.11 2.65 23.68
CA GLY A 127 -9.37 1.44 23.32
C GLY A 127 -9.76 0.83 21.97
N LYS A 128 -10.64 1.44 21.20
CA LYS A 128 -11.03 0.99 19.87
C LYS A 128 -10.25 1.74 18.81
N MET A 129 -9.70 1.01 17.86
CA MET A 129 -9.02 1.63 16.70
C MET A 129 -9.98 2.56 15.96
N PRO A 130 -9.61 3.83 15.71
CA PRO A 130 -10.42 4.69 14.84
C PRO A 130 -10.42 4.16 13.42
N GLU A 131 -11.56 4.27 12.74
CA GLU A 131 -11.78 3.73 11.39
C GLU A 131 -11.47 4.76 10.32
N GLN A 132 -11.78 6.03 10.63
CA GLN A 132 -11.68 7.12 9.65
C GLN A 132 -10.23 7.53 9.43
N TYR A 133 -9.91 7.77 8.16
CA TYR A 133 -8.57 8.19 7.74
C TYR A 133 -8.06 9.42 8.49
N GLU A 134 -8.93 10.41 8.65
CA GLU A 134 -8.61 11.69 9.30
C GLU A 134 -8.31 11.52 10.79
N GLU A 135 -8.98 10.58 11.46
CA GLU A 135 -8.73 10.26 12.87
C GLU A 135 -7.43 9.48 13.04
N LEU A 136 -7.18 8.52 12.16
CA LEU A 136 -5.91 7.76 12.14
C LEU A 136 -4.70 8.68 11.94
N LEU A 137 -4.82 9.74 11.13
CA LEU A 137 -3.74 10.71 10.92
C LEU A 137 -3.35 11.52 12.17
N LYS A 138 -4.23 11.63 13.17
CA LYS A 138 -3.94 12.33 14.43
C LYS A 138 -3.05 11.50 15.35
N LEU A 139 -2.95 10.20 15.13
CA LEU A 139 -2.21 9.29 15.99
C LEU A 139 -0.69 9.41 15.78
N PRO A 140 0.10 9.42 16.85
CA PRO A 140 1.56 9.48 16.77
C PRO A 140 2.18 8.40 15.89
N GLY A 141 2.99 8.80 14.92
CA GLY A 141 3.71 7.87 14.02
C GLY A 141 2.86 7.27 12.91
N ILE A 142 1.60 7.67 12.74
CA ILE A 142 0.75 7.29 11.63
C ILE A 142 0.77 8.39 10.57
N GLY A 143 1.35 8.09 9.42
CA GLY A 143 1.33 8.94 8.24
C GLY A 143 0.23 8.55 7.25
N SER A 144 0.10 9.33 6.15
CA SER A 144 -0.92 9.13 5.11
C SER A 144 -1.00 7.69 4.59
N TYR A 145 0.14 7.06 4.37
CA TYR A 145 0.18 5.67 3.93
C TYR A 145 -0.44 4.71 4.96
N THR A 146 0.03 4.77 6.22
CA THR A 146 -0.45 3.85 7.27
C THR A 146 -1.92 4.10 7.59
N ALA A 147 -2.36 5.36 7.65
CA ALA A 147 -3.76 5.71 7.83
C ALA A 147 -4.63 5.14 6.70
N GLY A 148 -4.20 5.31 5.43
CA GLY A 148 -4.88 4.73 4.28
C GLY A 148 -4.94 3.20 4.31
N ALA A 149 -3.83 2.54 4.68
CA ALA A 149 -3.78 1.09 4.78
C ALA A 149 -4.71 0.53 5.87
N VAL A 150 -4.67 1.11 7.08
CA VAL A 150 -5.55 0.67 8.18
C VAL A 150 -7.02 0.93 7.82
N SER A 151 -7.36 2.15 7.39
CA SER A 151 -8.74 2.53 7.05
C SER A 151 -9.31 1.65 5.93
N SER A 152 -8.51 1.35 4.90
CA SER A 152 -8.97 0.57 3.76
C SER A 152 -8.97 -0.94 4.00
N ILE A 153 -7.90 -1.49 4.60
CA ILE A 153 -7.75 -2.96 4.73
C ILE A 153 -8.63 -3.50 5.87
N ALA A 154 -8.64 -2.81 7.02
CA ALA A 154 -9.38 -3.29 8.18
C ALA A 154 -10.85 -2.88 8.18
N PHE A 155 -11.16 -1.70 7.65
CA PHE A 155 -12.51 -1.12 7.74
C PHE A 155 -13.21 -0.97 6.39
N GLY A 156 -12.55 -1.26 5.28
CA GLY A 156 -13.16 -1.26 3.95
C GLY A 156 -13.44 0.13 3.37
N HIS A 157 -12.90 1.20 3.98
CA HIS A 157 -13.09 2.55 3.46
C HIS A 157 -12.34 2.77 2.14
N PRO A 158 -12.89 3.52 1.18
CA PRO A 158 -12.27 3.76 -0.13
C PRO A 158 -11.16 4.83 -0.03
N VAL A 159 -10.13 4.54 0.73
CA VAL A 159 -8.97 5.43 0.93
C VAL A 159 -7.70 4.78 0.40
N PRO A 160 -6.93 5.45 -0.47
CA PRO A 160 -5.72 4.87 -1.02
C PRO A 160 -4.57 4.87 0.00
N ALA A 161 -3.80 3.77 0.01
CA ALA A 161 -2.52 3.69 0.70
C ALA A 161 -1.39 3.86 -0.32
N VAL A 162 -0.92 5.09 -0.50
CA VAL A 162 0.09 5.43 -1.52
C VAL A 162 1.49 5.47 -0.94
N ASP A 163 2.30 4.46 -1.27
CA ASP A 163 3.74 4.42 -1.00
C ASP A 163 4.58 4.56 -2.28
N GLY A 164 5.90 4.51 -2.15
CA GLY A 164 6.80 4.59 -3.30
C GLY A 164 6.63 3.44 -4.32
N ASN A 165 6.07 2.29 -3.91
CA ASN A 165 5.79 1.18 -4.84
C ASN A 165 4.53 1.50 -5.64
N VAL A 166 3.47 1.97 -4.97
CA VAL A 166 2.24 2.42 -5.62
C VAL A 166 2.56 3.52 -6.63
N LEU A 167 3.30 4.55 -6.23
CA LEU A 167 3.71 5.63 -7.12
C LEU A 167 4.44 5.11 -8.37
N ARG A 168 5.37 4.18 -8.21
CA ARG A 168 6.10 3.57 -9.34
C ARG A 168 5.21 2.74 -10.26
N VAL A 169 4.29 1.95 -9.71
CA VAL A 169 3.35 1.16 -10.52
C VAL A 169 2.43 2.08 -11.30
N ILE A 170 1.80 3.02 -10.62
CA ILE A 170 0.85 3.94 -11.24
C ILE A 170 1.53 4.79 -12.32
N SER A 171 2.71 5.37 -12.04
CA SER A 171 3.45 6.15 -13.04
C SER A 171 3.75 5.34 -14.32
N ARG A 172 4.02 4.04 -14.18
CA ARG A 172 4.26 3.17 -15.33
C ARG A 172 2.99 2.83 -16.09
N VAL A 173 1.93 2.47 -15.38
CA VAL A 173 0.62 2.17 -15.98
C VAL A 173 0.07 3.38 -16.72
N THR A 174 0.20 4.55 -16.12
CA THR A 174 -0.29 5.80 -16.68
C THR A 174 0.70 6.48 -17.64
N ALA A 175 1.92 5.94 -17.74
CA ALA A 175 3.03 6.55 -18.46
C ALA A 175 3.35 8.00 -18.02
N SER A 176 3.09 8.30 -16.77
CA SER A 176 3.40 9.61 -16.21
C SER A 176 4.91 9.88 -16.24
N ARG A 177 5.29 11.07 -16.67
CA ARG A 177 6.67 11.58 -16.63
C ARG A 177 6.93 12.46 -15.40
N GLU A 178 5.93 12.63 -14.56
CA GLU A 178 6.06 13.42 -13.34
C GLU A 178 7.05 12.76 -12.37
N ASP A 179 7.79 13.60 -11.69
CA ASP A 179 8.72 13.17 -10.65
C ASP A 179 7.92 12.64 -9.44
N ILE A 180 7.99 11.33 -9.21
CA ILE A 180 7.30 10.63 -8.13
C ILE A 180 7.80 11.01 -6.72
N LEU A 181 8.91 11.72 -6.60
CA LEU A 181 9.44 12.21 -5.33
C LEU A 181 8.79 13.53 -4.91
N LYS A 182 8.14 14.23 -5.83
CA LYS A 182 7.44 15.48 -5.51
C LYS A 182 6.17 15.22 -4.70
N ALA A 183 5.98 15.99 -3.64
CA ALA A 183 4.77 15.93 -2.80
C ALA A 183 3.50 16.21 -3.61
N SER A 184 3.57 17.11 -4.60
CA SER A 184 2.46 17.41 -5.51
C SER A 184 2.04 16.19 -6.33
N THR A 185 2.99 15.44 -6.87
CA THR A 185 2.74 14.22 -7.64
C THR A 185 2.08 13.15 -6.76
N LYS A 186 2.57 12.98 -5.53
CA LYS A 186 1.98 12.06 -4.57
C LYS A 186 0.53 12.44 -4.25
N LYS A 187 0.29 13.70 -3.89
CA LYS A 187 -1.06 14.20 -3.58
C LYS A 187 -2.01 14.06 -4.76
N TRP A 188 -1.54 14.36 -5.95
CA TRP A 188 -2.32 14.19 -7.18
C TRP A 188 -2.72 12.72 -7.39
N MET A 189 -1.77 11.78 -7.24
CA MET A 189 -2.05 10.34 -7.36
C MET A 189 -3.00 9.84 -6.26
N GLU A 190 -2.84 10.27 -5.01
CA GLU A 190 -3.76 9.94 -3.92
C GLU A 190 -5.20 10.34 -4.26
N THR A 191 -5.40 11.55 -4.78
CA THR A 191 -6.71 12.06 -5.17
C THR A 191 -7.32 11.23 -6.30
N HIS A 192 -6.56 11.02 -7.38
CA HIS A 192 -7.06 10.29 -8.56
C HIS A 192 -7.31 8.81 -8.28
N LEU A 193 -6.48 8.17 -7.47
CA LEU A 193 -6.72 6.79 -7.05
C LEU A 193 -8.00 6.67 -6.22
N ARG A 194 -8.25 7.62 -5.32
CA ARG A 194 -9.48 7.64 -4.51
C ARG A 194 -10.74 7.73 -5.38
N GLU A 195 -10.70 8.56 -6.40
CA GLU A 195 -11.86 8.82 -7.27
C GLU A 195 -12.08 7.75 -8.34
N LYS A 196 -11.02 7.15 -8.86
CA LYS A 196 -11.06 6.36 -10.11
C LYS A 196 -10.79 4.87 -9.94
N THR A 197 -10.17 4.46 -8.84
CA THR A 197 -10.02 3.02 -8.52
C THR A 197 -11.11 2.61 -7.55
N GLY A 198 -11.79 1.51 -7.85
CA GLY A 198 -12.82 0.98 -6.96
C GLY A 198 -12.25 0.59 -5.58
N PRO A 199 -13.09 0.60 -4.52
CA PRO A 199 -12.66 0.27 -3.16
C PRO A 199 -11.95 -1.08 -3.06
N ALA A 200 -12.32 -2.07 -3.86
CA ALA A 200 -11.71 -3.40 -3.85
C ALA A 200 -10.21 -3.41 -4.17
N ILE A 201 -9.73 -2.49 -5.03
CA ILE A 201 -8.29 -2.38 -5.32
C ILE A 201 -7.55 -1.65 -4.22
N LEU A 202 -8.14 -0.60 -3.68
CA LEU A 202 -7.55 0.16 -2.60
C LEU A 202 -7.44 -0.67 -1.31
N THR A 203 -8.37 -1.61 -1.10
CA THR A 203 -8.44 -2.45 0.10
C THR A 203 -7.74 -3.81 -0.03
N ARG A 204 -7.91 -4.51 -1.17
CA ARG A 204 -7.39 -5.88 -1.35
C ARG A 204 -6.01 -5.93 -1.96
N VAL A 205 -5.76 -5.09 -2.94
CA VAL A 205 -4.46 -5.01 -3.58
C VAL A 205 -3.63 -3.92 -2.90
N SER A 206 -3.08 -4.23 -1.73
CA SER A 206 -1.87 -3.51 -1.35
C SER A 206 -0.87 -3.75 -2.49
N LEU A 207 -0.58 -2.71 -3.28
CA LEU A 207 0.36 -2.78 -4.40
C LEU A 207 1.79 -3.18 -3.93
N LYS A 208 2.05 -3.23 -2.62
CA LYS A 208 3.20 -3.94 -2.02
C LYS A 208 3.24 -5.44 -2.38
N SER A 209 2.10 -6.02 -2.76
CA SER A 209 2.03 -7.42 -3.18
C SER A 209 2.47 -7.61 -4.62
N VAL A 210 2.45 -6.56 -5.43
CA VAL A 210 2.95 -6.60 -6.81
C VAL A 210 4.47 -6.75 -6.73
N PRO A 211 5.04 -7.84 -7.27
CA PRO A 211 6.48 -8.05 -7.22
C PRO A 211 7.23 -6.89 -7.85
N LEU A 212 8.35 -6.49 -7.24
CA LEU A 212 9.24 -5.47 -7.80
C LEU A 212 9.75 -5.84 -9.20
N SER A 213 9.68 -7.11 -9.60
CA SER A 213 9.98 -7.58 -10.95
C SER A 213 9.01 -7.02 -12.01
N VAL A 214 7.74 -6.83 -11.65
CA VAL A 214 6.75 -6.11 -12.49
C VAL A 214 7.12 -4.63 -12.63
N CYS A 215 7.93 -4.14 -11.70
CA CYS A 215 8.27 -2.72 -11.56
C CYS A 215 9.71 -2.38 -11.94
N ARG A 216 10.58 -3.35 -12.32
CA ARG A 216 11.96 -3.05 -12.73
C ARG A 216 11.99 -2.48 -14.15
N THR A 217 12.74 -1.40 -14.34
CA THR A 217 13.21 -0.95 -15.65
C THR A 217 13.90 -2.12 -16.34
N GLY A 218 13.38 -2.56 -17.49
CA GLY A 218 13.88 -3.76 -18.19
C GLY A 218 12.97 -4.98 -18.09
N SER A 219 11.90 -4.94 -17.28
CA SER A 219 10.84 -5.95 -17.33
C SER A 219 10.14 -5.91 -18.69
N PRO A 220 9.77 -7.07 -19.30
CA PRO A 220 9.01 -7.12 -20.55
C PRO A 220 7.73 -6.28 -20.53
N ILE A 221 7.16 -6.04 -19.34
CA ILE A 221 5.99 -5.18 -19.13
C ILE A 221 6.30 -3.71 -19.45
N VAL A 222 7.52 -3.23 -19.14
CA VAL A 222 7.93 -1.84 -19.38
C VAL A 222 8.54 -1.68 -20.77
N GLN A 223 9.24 -2.70 -21.28
CA GLN A 223 9.91 -2.65 -22.59
C GLN A 223 8.96 -2.77 -23.77
N ASN A 224 7.83 -3.48 -23.63
CA ASN A 224 6.87 -3.68 -24.72
C ASN A 224 5.80 -2.58 -24.84
N VAL A 225 5.78 -1.60 -23.94
CA VAL A 225 5.09 -0.34 -24.18
C VAL A 225 5.97 0.50 -25.09
N ARG A 226 5.96 0.22 -26.40
CA ARG A 226 6.56 1.09 -27.41
C ARG A 226 5.78 2.39 -27.43
N TRP A 227 6.30 3.37 -26.74
CA TRP A 227 5.87 4.75 -26.84
C TRP A 227 6.41 5.29 -28.15
N SER A 228 5.52 5.57 -29.07
CA SER A 228 5.91 6.36 -30.24
C SER A 228 6.28 7.77 -29.76
N PRO A 229 7.50 8.26 -30.03
CA PRO A 229 7.91 9.62 -29.64
C PRO A 229 7.02 10.73 -30.25
N SER A 230 6.29 10.43 -31.31
CA SER A 230 5.41 11.36 -32.03
C SER A 230 4.12 11.73 -31.28
N ALA A 231 3.67 10.92 -30.29
CA ALA A 231 2.46 11.22 -29.54
C ALA A 231 2.65 12.31 -28.44
N LEU A 232 3.87 12.81 -28.27
CA LEU A 232 4.24 13.77 -27.21
C LEU A 232 4.46 15.20 -27.71
N GLN A 233 4.37 15.45 -29.03
CA GLN A 233 4.58 16.79 -29.59
C GLN A 233 3.29 17.57 -29.87
N SER A 234 2.10 16.98 -29.72
CA SER A 234 0.83 17.66 -30.06
C SER A 234 0.12 18.34 -28.88
N GLY A 235 0.78 18.56 -27.76
CA GLY A 235 0.21 19.20 -26.57
C GLY A 235 0.94 20.48 -26.12
N ARG A 236 1.52 21.22 -27.06
CA ARG A 236 2.01 22.59 -26.81
C ARG A 236 1.57 23.49 -27.97
N ASP A 237 0.44 24.08 -27.77
CA ASP A 237 0.05 25.40 -28.27
C ASP A 237 -0.90 26.02 -27.24
#